data_9a6ff2cbbaae329f067dd854c10f8177
#
_entry.id   9a6ff2cbbaae329f067dd854c10f8177
#
_cell.length_a   1.000
_cell.length_b   1.000
_cell.length_c   1.000
_cell.angle_alpha   90.00
_cell.angle_beta   90.00
_cell.angle_gamma   90.00
#
_symmetry.space_group_name_H-M   'P 1'
#
loop_
_entity.id
_entity.type
_entity.pdbx_description
1 polymer ?
#
loop_
_entity_poly.entity_id
_entity_poly.type
_entity_poly.pdbx_seq_one_letter_code
_entity_poly.pdbx_strand_id
1 'polypeptide(L)'
;MLEKNIIQKDNIKMKLLEVKNLNISVDYKEQLLSLVENLNFYVKEGEIFGIVGESGCGKSISSKSIIRILEDRFHPTGTVLFQGKNLLELSEKEMMEIRGNKISLVFQDALSALNPLKRIGKQVEEILKIHKKSMSADERKSRVIEILTECDIYNPEEAYNKFPHELSGGQRQRVMIAMAVICEPSLIICDESTTALDLRTQLRVIKLLKKLNKDKKMAIIFVSHDIALIESICDRVMVMYGGRSVEILEGSLKNAKHPYTRALYSMLFSMEDKNRMLPYVPGTVISPLVRKREKCYFGDRCKYYNNCRENDLVEISENHFVACEKVIKDVARDKKS
;
A
#
# COMPACT_ATOMS: atom_id res chain seq x y z
N MET A 1 -31.55 4.65 36.12
CA MET A 1 -30.09 4.61 35.93
C MET A 1 -29.67 3.50 34.97
N LEU A 2 -30.40 3.33 33.84
CA LEU A 2 -30.21 2.21 32.85
C LEU A 2 -30.32 2.65 31.38
N GLU A 3 -30.13 3.95 31.08
CA GLU A 3 -30.27 4.47 29.68
C GLU A 3 -29.04 5.20 29.14
N LYS A 4 -27.84 5.04 29.71
CA LYS A 4 -26.64 5.74 29.24
C LYS A 4 -25.58 4.84 28.58
N ASN A 5 -25.87 3.57 28.27
CA ASN A 5 -24.90 2.61 27.72
C ASN A 5 -25.18 2.13 26.28
N ILE A 6 -26.02 2.82 25.50
CA ILE A 6 -26.38 2.36 24.15
C ILE A 6 -25.77 3.22 23.01
N ILE A 7 -25.08 4.33 23.30
CA ILE A 7 -24.61 5.26 22.22
C ILE A 7 -23.09 5.24 22.05
N GLN A 8 -22.39 4.16 22.39
CA GLN A 8 -20.92 4.06 22.12
C GLN A 8 -20.48 2.79 21.37
N LYS A 9 -21.39 2.14 20.62
CA LYS A 9 -21.06 0.94 19.85
C LYS A 9 -20.91 1.15 18.33
N ASP A 10 -21.14 2.35 17.83
CA ASP A 10 -21.08 2.63 16.40
C ASP A 10 -19.85 3.45 16.07
N ASN A 11 -18.71 2.80 15.78
CA ASN A 11 -17.63 3.21 14.89
C ASN A 11 -16.26 2.55 15.16
N ILE A 12 -16.20 1.38 15.77
CA ILE A 12 -14.94 0.60 15.74
C ILE A 12 -14.92 -0.15 14.39
N LYS A 13 -14.44 0.50 13.34
CA LYS A 13 -14.15 -0.20 12.06
C LYS A 13 -13.23 -1.38 12.39
N MET A 14 -13.70 -2.60 12.07
CA MET A 14 -12.92 -3.81 12.36
C MET A 14 -11.62 -3.81 11.55
N LYS A 15 -10.56 -4.35 12.14
CA LYS A 15 -9.30 -4.56 11.43
C LYS A 15 -9.51 -5.64 10.37
N LEU A 16 -9.44 -5.25 9.10
CA LEU A 16 -9.55 -6.15 7.95
C LEU A 16 -8.27 -6.94 7.74
N LEU A 17 -7.13 -6.24 7.83
CA LEU A 17 -5.79 -6.81 7.74
C LEU A 17 -4.97 -6.37 8.97
N GLU A 18 -4.23 -7.30 9.57
CA GLU A 18 -3.29 -7.00 10.65
C GLU A 18 -1.95 -7.69 10.38
N VAL A 19 -0.89 -6.91 10.29
CA VAL A 19 0.48 -7.37 10.08
C VAL A 19 1.25 -7.21 11.37
N LYS A 20 1.86 -8.30 11.87
CA LYS A 20 2.60 -8.34 13.14
C LYS A 20 3.97 -8.96 12.93
N ASN A 21 5.00 -8.21 13.36
CA ASN A 21 6.40 -8.65 13.34
C ASN A 21 6.80 -9.25 11.99
N LEU A 22 6.31 -8.67 10.88
CA LEU A 22 6.67 -9.13 9.55
C LEU A 22 8.14 -8.82 9.29
N ASN A 23 8.91 -9.87 9.06
CA ASN A 23 10.30 -9.79 8.60
C ASN A 23 10.40 -10.46 7.24
N ILE A 24 11.23 -9.92 6.35
CA ILE A 24 11.47 -10.49 5.04
C ILE A 24 12.97 -10.52 4.80
N SER A 25 13.52 -11.73 4.66
CA SER A 25 14.90 -11.96 4.29
C SER A 25 14.99 -12.48 2.86
N VAL A 26 16.16 -12.38 2.26
CA VAL A 26 16.47 -12.92 0.93
C VAL A 26 17.77 -13.68 0.96
N ASP A 27 17.86 -14.75 0.17
CA ASP A 27 19.11 -15.49 -0.04
C ASP A 27 20.13 -14.61 -0.77
N TYR A 28 21.26 -14.33 -0.14
CA TYR A 28 22.33 -13.50 -0.68
C TYR A 28 23.70 -14.06 -0.31
N LYS A 29 24.50 -14.55 -1.28
CA LYS A 29 25.86 -15.06 -1.08
C LYS A 29 25.97 -15.99 0.15
N GLU A 30 25.19 -17.07 0.17
CA GLU A 30 25.18 -18.09 1.25
C GLU A 30 24.70 -17.57 2.62
N GLN A 31 24.12 -16.36 2.69
CA GLN A 31 23.59 -15.75 3.90
C GLN A 31 22.15 -15.27 3.68
N LEU A 32 21.39 -15.17 4.77
CA LEU A 32 20.11 -14.49 4.77
C LEU A 32 20.33 -12.99 5.00
N LEU A 33 19.98 -12.19 4.01
CA LEU A 33 20.01 -10.72 4.11
C LEU A 33 18.63 -10.20 4.49
N SER A 34 18.52 -9.50 5.62
CA SER A 34 17.26 -8.87 6.06
C SER A 34 16.95 -7.65 5.21
N LEU A 35 15.77 -7.66 4.56
CA LEU A 35 15.27 -6.55 3.74
C LEU A 35 14.21 -5.74 4.48
N VAL A 36 13.33 -6.40 5.21
CA VAL A 36 12.26 -5.80 6.02
C VAL A 36 12.34 -6.36 7.42
N GLU A 37 12.22 -5.49 8.41
CA GLU A 37 12.40 -5.84 9.82
C GLU A 37 11.26 -5.31 10.67
N ASN A 38 10.64 -6.23 11.43
CA ASN A 38 9.63 -5.92 12.46
C ASN A 38 8.55 -4.96 11.99
N LEU A 39 7.98 -5.21 10.79
CA LEU A 39 6.91 -4.38 10.26
C LEU A 39 5.59 -4.69 10.97
N ASN A 40 4.97 -3.66 11.54
CA ASN A 40 3.74 -3.75 12.30
C ASN A 40 2.76 -2.68 11.84
N PHE A 41 1.59 -3.07 11.34
CA PHE A 41 0.50 -2.17 10.98
C PHE A 41 -0.81 -2.93 10.83
N TYR A 42 -1.91 -2.20 10.69
CA TYR A 42 -3.21 -2.77 10.36
C TYR A 42 -3.94 -1.89 9.35
N VAL A 43 -4.94 -2.45 8.70
CA VAL A 43 -5.84 -1.75 7.78
C VAL A 43 -7.27 -2.02 8.21
N LYS A 44 -8.07 -0.96 8.33
CA LYS A 44 -9.50 -1.03 8.68
C LYS A 44 -10.34 -1.29 7.43
N GLU A 45 -11.55 -1.80 7.59
CA GLU A 45 -12.51 -1.91 6.48
C GLU A 45 -12.81 -0.54 5.87
N GLY A 46 -12.78 -0.46 4.54
CA GLY A 46 -13.05 0.77 3.79
C GLY A 46 -12.04 1.88 4.02
N GLU A 47 -10.86 1.60 4.60
CA GLU A 47 -9.76 2.54 4.78
C GLU A 47 -8.89 2.62 3.53
N ILE A 48 -8.38 3.80 3.20
CA ILE A 48 -7.26 3.97 2.28
C ILE A 48 -5.99 4.16 3.11
N PHE A 49 -5.17 3.12 3.20
CA PHE A 49 -3.92 3.09 3.97
C PHE A 49 -2.72 3.31 3.05
N GLY A 50 -1.96 4.37 3.27
CA GLY A 50 -0.79 4.73 2.49
C GLY A 50 0.48 4.06 2.99
N ILE A 51 1.35 3.61 2.09
CA ILE A 51 2.72 3.20 2.38
C ILE A 51 3.66 4.05 1.54
N VAL A 52 4.48 4.88 2.17
CA VAL A 52 5.37 5.82 1.49
C VAL A 52 6.82 5.68 1.97
N GLY A 53 7.76 6.05 1.12
CA GLY A 53 9.20 6.03 1.41
C GLY A 53 10.03 6.01 0.14
N GLU A 54 11.34 6.21 0.25
CA GLU A 54 12.25 6.20 -0.89
C GLU A 54 12.30 4.82 -1.57
N SER A 55 12.77 4.80 -2.84
CA SER A 55 12.96 3.55 -3.58
C SER A 55 13.91 2.60 -2.83
N GLY A 56 13.61 1.31 -2.85
CA GLY A 56 14.42 0.29 -2.17
C GLY A 56 14.20 0.18 -0.66
N CYS A 57 13.28 0.95 -0.05
CA CYS A 57 13.04 0.84 1.40
C CYS A 57 12.15 -0.35 1.83
N GLY A 58 11.69 -1.20 0.90
CA GLY A 58 10.96 -2.42 1.22
C GLY A 58 9.45 -2.40 0.97
N LYS A 59 8.86 -1.31 0.43
CA LYS A 59 7.40 -1.16 0.23
C LYS A 59 6.78 -2.29 -0.61
N SER A 60 7.25 -2.47 -1.84
CA SER A 60 6.69 -3.46 -2.77
C SER A 60 6.92 -4.90 -2.33
N ILE A 61 8.04 -5.19 -1.67
CA ILE A 61 8.30 -6.51 -1.12
C ILE A 61 7.33 -6.79 0.04
N SER A 62 7.07 -5.80 0.91
CA SER A 62 6.12 -5.93 2.01
C SER A 62 4.69 -6.15 1.49
N SER A 63 4.26 -5.39 0.49
CA SER A 63 2.92 -5.55 -0.10
C SER A 63 2.73 -6.89 -0.80
N LYS A 64 3.73 -7.36 -1.55
CA LYS A 64 3.70 -8.67 -2.22
C LYS A 64 3.74 -9.85 -1.25
N SER A 65 4.40 -9.69 -0.09
CA SER A 65 4.45 -10.73 0.95
C SER A 65 3.07 -10.99 1.57
N ILE A 66 2.20 -9.98 1.67
CA ILE A 66 0.83 -10.13 2.20
C ILE A 66 0.06 -11.21 1.44
N ILE A 67 0.17 -11.26 0.13
CA ILE A 67 -0.52 -12.23 -0.72
C ILE A 67 0.37 -13.37 -1.20
N ARG A 68 1.59 -13.49 -0.64
CA ARG A 68 2.54 -14.57 -0.91
C ARG A 68 2.84 -14.76 -2.40
N ILE A 69 3.22 -13.67 -3.10
CA ILE A 69 3.66 -13.69 -4.51
C ILE A 69 5.13 -13.30 -4.67
N LEU A 70 5.91 -13.40 -3.61
CA LEU A 70 7.35 -13.26 -3.69
C LEU A 70 7.96 -14.52 -4.31
N GLU A 71 9.12 -14.37 -4.96
CA GLU A 71 9.94 -15.49 -5.44
C GLU A 71 10.42 -16.35 -4.25
N ASP A 72 10.73 -17.62 -4.51
CA ASP A 72 11.12 -18.62 -3.47
C ASP A 72 12.36 -18.21 -2.66
N ARG A 73 13.23 -17.37 -3.23
CA ARG A 73 14.42 -16.86 -2.51
C ARG A 73 14.11 -15.86 -1.38
N PHE A 74 12.85 -15.42 -1.25
CA PHE A 74 12.43 -14.52 -0.18
C PHE A 74 11.74 -15.32 0.92
N HIS A 75 12.10 -15.02 2.16
CA HIS A 75 11.64 -15.76 3.36
C HIS A 75 10.85 -14.79 4.27
N PRO A 76 9.54 -14.59 4.04
CA PRO A 76 8.70 -13.83 4.94
C PRO A 76 8.40 -14.62 6.21
N THR A 77 8.54 -13.99 7.38
CA THR A 77 8.19 -14.52 8.69
C THR A 77 7.38 -13.51 9.48
N GLY A 78 6.69 -13.95 10.53
CA GLY A 78 5.76 -13.13 11.32
C GLY A 78 4.32 -13.55 11.10
N THR A 79 3.37 -12.61 11.20
CA THR A 79 1.94 -12.91 11.10
C THR A 79 1.25 -11.89 10.21
N VAL A 80 0.45 -12.37 9.26
CA VAL A 80 -0.39 -11.57 8.36
C VAL A 80 -1.83 -12.06 8.50
N LEU A 81 -2.60 -11.45 9.39
CA LEU A 81 -4.00 -11.81 9.61
C LEU A 81 -4.90 -11.05 8.65
N PHE A 82 -5.64 -11.75 7.82
CA PHE A 82 -6.72 -11.21 7.00
C PHE A 82 -8.04 -11.82 7.44
N GLN A 83 -8.96 -10.99 7.90
CA GLN A 83 -10.23 -11.46 8.49
C GLN A 83 -10.01 -12.56 9.55
N GLY A 84 -8.98 -12.42 10.39
CA GLY A 84 -8.62 -13.35 11.45
C GLY A 84 -7.84 -14.60 11.04
N LYS A 85 -7.58 -14.83 9.73
CA LYS A 85 -6.79 -15.97 9.23
C LYS A 85 -5.35 -15.55 8.92
N ASN A 86 -4.36 -16.30 9.38
CA ASN A 86 -2.96 -16.04 9.06
C ASN A 86 -2.62 -16.51 7.64
N LEU A 87 -2.44 -15.55 6.73
CA LEU A 87 -2.16 -15.83 5.32
C LEU A 87 -0.84 -16.58 5.09
N LEU A 88 0.16 -16.38 5.97
CA LEU A 88 1.46 -17.04 5.82
C LEU A 88 1.40 -18.55 6.09
N GLU A 89 0.38 -19.02 6.81
CA GLU A 89 0.20 -20.42 7.19
C GLU A 89 -0.78 -21.18 6.30
N LEU A 90 -1.52 -20.49 5.44
CA LEU A 90 -2.49 -21.11 4.55
C LEU A 90 -1.81 -22.01 3.51
N SER A 91 -2.48 -23.08 3.12
CA SER A 91 -2.09 -23.88 1.96
C SER A 91 -2.20 -23.04 0.66
N GLU A 92 -1.50 -23.45 -0.39
CA GLU A 92 -1.57 -22.76 -1.68
C GLU A 92 -2.99 -22.77 -2.25
N LYS A 93 -3.73 -23.88 -2.05
CA LYS A 93 -5.13 -23.99 -2.48
C LYS A 93 -6.02 -22.95 -1.80
N GLU A 94 -5.84 -22.70 -0.50
CA GLU A 94 -6.57 -21.66 0.23
C GLU A 94 -6.16 -20.26 -0.23
N MET A 95 -4.86 -20.04 -0.49
CA MET A 95 -4.38 -18.75 -1.03
C MET A 95 -4.93 -18.48 -2.43
N MET A 96 -5.12 -19.47 -3.28
CA MET A 96 -5.76 -19.31 -4.60
C MET A 96 -7.21 -18.81 -4.48
N GLU A 97 -7.94 -19.18 -3.44
CA GLU A 97 -9.31 -18.67 -3.18
C GLU A 97 -9.32 -17.22 -2.65
N ILE A 98 -8.18 -16.75 -2.16
CA ILE A 98 -8.03 -15.37 -1.63
C ILE A 98 -7.53 -14.42 -2.71
N ARG A 99 -6.48 -14.80 -3.46
CA ARG A 99 -5.87 -13.96 -4.50
C ARG A 99 -6.87 -13.72 -5.64
N GLY A 100 -7.07 -12.45 -6.00
CA GLY A 100 -8.00 -12.02 -7.05
C GLY A 100 -9.49 -12.06 -6.67
N ASN A 101 -9.86 -12.72 -5.55
CA ASN A 101 -11.23 -12.82 -5.07
C ASN A 101 -11.50 -12.00 -3.80
N LYS A 102 -10.63 -12.10 -2.79
CA LYS A 102 -10.75 -11.39 -1.51
C LYS A 102 -9.73 -10.28 -1.37
N ILE A 103 -8.52 -10.53 -1.86
CA ILE A 103 -7.43 -9.56 -1.94
C ILE A 103 -6.95 -9.52 -3.38
N SER A 104 -6.93 -8.34 -3.98
CA SER A 104 -6.41 -8.13 -5.33
C SER A 104 -5.20 -7.21 -5.33
N LEU A 105 -4.33 -7.37 -6.33
CA LEU A 105 -3.16 -6.54 -6.55
C LEU A 105 -3.27 -5.81 -7.90
N VAL A 106 -3.05 -4.51 -7.88
CA VAL A 106 -2.85 -3.68 -9.07
C VAL A 106 -1.36 -3.45 -9.23
N PHE A 107 -0.77 -4.00 -10.30
CA PHE A 107 0.66 -3.91 -10.57
C PHE A 107 1.08 -2.51 -11.04
N GLN A 108 2.38 -2.22 -10.93
CA GLN A 108 2.99 -0.95 -11.33
C GLN A 108 2.85 -0.70 -12.84
N ASP A 109 3.06 -1.70 -13.68
CA ASP A 109 3.05 -1.59 -15.14
C ASP A 109 1.87 -2.37 -15.76
N ALA A 110 0.89 -1.62 -16.25
CA ALA A 110 -0.27 -2.19 -16.92
C ALA A 110 0.08 -2.84 -18.29
N LEU A 111 1.21 -2.46 -18.90
CA LEU A 111 1.60 -3.02 -20.18
C LEU A 111 2.11 -4.46 -20.01
N SER A 112 2.92 -4.70 -18.99
CA SER A 112 3.46 -6.04 -18.69
C SER A 112 2.43 -6.95 -18.02
N ALA A 113 1.43 -6.38 -17.34
CA ALA A 113 0.39 -7.15 -16.65
C ALA A 113 -0.69 -7.72 -17.58
N LEU A 114 -0.95 -7.07 -18.72
CA LEU A 114 -1.95 -7.52 -19.68
C LEU A 114 -1.32 -8.43 -20.74
N ASN A 115 -1.94 -9.59 -21.02
CA ASN A 115 -1.51 -10.47 -22.11
C ASN A 115 -1.79 -9.82 -23.47
N PRO A 116 -0.76 -9.47 -24.27
CA PRO A 116 -0.94 -8.77 -25.54
C PRO A 116 -1.68 -9.58 -26.62
N LEU A 117 -1.75 -10.90 -26.47
CA LEU A 117 -2.38 -11.83 -27.42
C LEU A 117 -3.83 -12.17 -27.07
N LYS A 118 -4.34 -11.68 -25.92
CA LYS A 118 -5.73 -11.92 -25.53
C LYS A 118 -6.54 -10.61 -25.56
N ARG A 119 -7.79 -10.69 -25.96
CA ARG A 119 -8.73 -9.56 -25.92
C ARG A 119 -9.01 -9.15 -24.47
N ILE A 120 -9.20 -7.85 -24.24
CA ILE A 120 -9.42 -7.26 -22.92
C ILE A 120 -10.57 -7.94 -22.16
N GLY A 121 -11.76 -8.04 -22.79
CA GLY A 121 -12.91 -8.66 -22.13
C GLY A 121 -12.66 -10.11 -21.72
N LYS A 122 -11.88 -10.86 -22.52
CA LYS A 122 -11.55 -12.25 -22.18
C LYS A 122 -10.58 -12.38 -21.01
N GLN A 123 -9.67 -11.43 -20.84
CA GLN A 123 -8.77 -11.40 -19.68
C GLN A 123 -9.53 -11.07 -18.40
N VAL A 124 -10.43 -10.08 -18.44
CA VAL A 124 -11.28 -9.73 -17.30
C VAL A 124 -12.26 -10.87 -16.95
N GLU A 125 -12.87 -11.51 -17.97
CA GLU A 125 -13.76 -12.66 -17.81
C GLU A 125 -13.08 -13.88 -17.20
N GLU A 126 -11.78 -14.07 -17.43
CA GLU A 126 -11.01 -15.22 -16.93
C GLU A 126 -11.00 -15.25 -15.39
N ILE A 127 -10.96 -14.10 -14.74
CA ILE A 127 -11.01 -13.99 -13.28
C ILE A 127 -12.34 -14.51 -12.74
N LEU A 128 -13.45 -14.17 -13.40
CA LEU A 128 -14.77 -14.70 -13.05
C LEU A 128 -14.88 -16.21 -13.28
N LYS A 129 -14.26 -16.73 -14.35
CA LYS A 129 -14.23 -18.17 -14.59
C LYS A 129 -13.53 -18.94 -13.47
N ILE A 130 -12.48 -18.35 -12.91
CA ILE A 130 -11.72 -18.97 -11.82
C ILE A 130 -12.52 -18.93 -10.51
N HIS A 131 -13.09 -17.77 -10.16
CA HIS A 131 -13.63 -17.51 -8.83
C HIS A 131 -15.17 -17.58 -8.73
N LYS A 132 -15.89 -17.45 -9.84
CA LYS A 132 -17.38 -17.45 -9.91
C LYS A 132 -17.86 -18.52 -10.87
N LYS A 133 -17.48 -19.76 -10.59
CA LYS A 133 -17.71 -20.93 -11.49
C LYS A 133 -19.18 -21.19 -11.85
N SER A 134 -20.12 -20.74 -11.02
CA SER A 134 -21.57 -20.87 -11.28
C SER A 134 -22.11 -19.90 -12.33
N MET A 135 -21.37 -18.83 -12.67
CA MET A 135 -21.84 -17.86 -13.67
C MET A 135 -21.79 -18.44 -15.09
N SER A 136 -22.86 -18.25 -15.86
CA SER A 136 -22.90 -18.55 -17.30
C SER A 136 -21.98 -17.64 -18.11
N ALA A 137 -21.74 -17.96 -19.36
CA ALA A 137 -20.90 -17.14 -20.25
C ALA A 137 -21.50 -15.73 -20.46
N ASP A 138 -22.83 -15.66 -20.60
CA ASP A 138 -23.52 -14.38 -20.82
C ASP A 138 -23.51 -13.49 -19.57
N GLU A 139 -23.74 -14.07 -18.40
CA GLU A 139 -23.63 -13.35 -17.12
C GLU A 139 -22.21 -12.80 -16.91
N ARG A 140 -21.16 -13.61 -17.19
CA ARG A 140 -19.78 -13.11 -17.08
C ARG A 140 -19.51 -11.96 -18.04
N LYS A 141 -19.95 -12.07 -19.33
CA LYS A 141 -19.77 -11.00 -20.31
C LYS A 141 -20.50 -9.72 -19.85
N SER A 142 -21.74 -9.82 -19.40
CA SER A 142 -22.53 -8.69 -18.89
C SER A 142 -21.80 -8.03 -17.70
N ARG A 143 -21.30 -8.83 -16.75
CA ARG A 143 -20.55 -8.30 -15.59
C ARG A 143 -19.23 -7.63 -16.01
N VAL A 144 -18.55 -8.15 -17.04
CA VAL A 144 -17.34 -7.49 -17.59
C VAL A 144 -17.69 -6.14 -18.21
N ILE A 145 -18.76 -6.02 -18.99
CA ILE A 145 -19.19 -4.75 -19.57
C ILE A 145 -19.55 -3.74 -18.46
N GLU A 146 -20.26 -4.19 -17.43
CA GLU A 146 -20.60 -3.37 -16.27
C GLU A 146 -19.36 -2.83 -15.56
N ILE A 147 -18.36 -3.67 -15.22
CA ILE A 147 -17.16 -3.23 -14.52
C ILE A 147 -16.27 -2.32 -15.38
N LEU A 148 -16.20 -2.54 -16.69
CA LEU A 148 -15.50 -1.63 -17.61
C LEU A 148 -16.16 -0.25 -17.62
N THR A 149 -17.51 -0.20 -17.55
CA THR A 149 -18.26 1.04 -17.40
C THR A 149 -17.99 1.73 -16.07
N GLU A 150 -18.05 0.99 -14.95
CA GLU A 150 -17.72 1.50 -13.62
C GLU A 150 -16.30 2.10 -13.56
N CYS A 151 -15.37 1.53 -14.35
CA CYS A 151 -13.98 1.99 -14.47
C CYS A 151 -13.79 3.09 -15.53
N ASP A 152 -14.83 3.76 -15.97
CA ASP A 152 -14.82 4.86 -16.95
C ASP A 152 -14.12 4.46 -18.28
N ILE A 153 -14.27 3.23 -18.75
CA ILE A 153 -13.83 2.80 -20.07
C ILE A 153 -14.88 3.25 -21.08
N TYR A 154 -14.46 4.07 -22.04
CA TYR A 154 -15.33 4.52 -23.12
C TYR A 154 -15.67 3.37 -24.09
N ASN A 155 -16.94 3.24 -24.50
CA ASN A 155 -17.46 2.15 -25.33
C ASN A 155 -17.03 0.75 -24.83
N PRO A 156 -17.52 0.31 -23.66
CA PRO A 156 -17.06 -0.91 -23.01
C PRO A 156 -17.30 -2.18 -23.84
N GLU A 157 -18.34 -2.24 -24.67
CA GLU A 157 -18.61 -3.34 -25.62
C GLU A 157 -17.55 -3.42 -26.72
N GLU A 158 -17.10 -2.29 -27.23
CA GLU A 158 -16.00 -2.21 -28.19
C GLU A 158 -14.69 -2.57 -27.50
N ALA A 159 -14.41 -1.99 -26.32
CA ALA A 159 -13.21 -2.25 -25.53
C ALA A 159 -13.07 -3.72 -25.13
N TYR A 160 -14.18 -4.42 -24.86
CA TYR A 160 -14.21 -5.86 -24.59
C TYR A 160 -13.52 -6.66 -25.70
N ASN A 161 -13.67 -6.25 -26.96
CA ASN A 161 -13.14 -6.95 -28.15
C ASN A 161 -11.73 -6.49 -28.55
N LYS A 162 -11.22 -5.38 -27.99
CA LYS A 162 -9.87 -4.85 -28.27
C LYS A 162 -8.77 -5.66 -27.61
N PHE A 163 -7.58 -5.57 -28.17
CA PHE A 163 -6.33 -6.04 -27.57
C PHE A 163 -5.68 -4.92 -26.76
N PRO A 164 -4.77 -5.23 -25.81
CA PRO A 164 -4.11 -4.22 -24.98
C PRO A 164 -3.40 -3.11 -25.77
N HIS A 165 -2.78 -3.43 -26.90
CA HIS A 165 -2.06 -2.47 -27.74
C HIS A 165 -2.96 -1.45 -28.44
N GLU A 166 -4.27 -1.73 -28.56
CA GLU A 166 -5.27 -0.83 -29.14
C GLU A 166 -5.82 0.18 -28.10
N LEU A 167 -5.38 0.10 -26.83
CA LEU A 167 -5.79 0.99 -25.74
C LEU A 167 -4.67 1.98 -25.38
N SER A 168 -5.06 3.19 -24.96
CA SER A 168 -4.12 4.14 -24.35
C SER A 168 -3.57 3.62 -23.00
N GLY A 169 -2.44 4.17 -22.53
CA GLY A 169 -1.88 3.80 -21.22
C GLY A 169 -2.87 3.93 -20.08
N GLY A 170 -3.62 5.03 -20.04
CA GLY A 170 -4.64 5.24 -19.01
C GLY A 170 -5.86 4.31 -19.13
N GLN A 171 -6.21 3.88 -20.35
CA GLN A 171 -7.25 2.86 -20.52
C GLN A 171 -6.75 1.49 -20.05
N ARG A 172 -5.52 1.09 -20.39
CA ARG A 172 -4.92 -0.16 -19.88
C ARG A 172 -4.89 -0.18 -18.34
N GLN A 173 -4.52 0.95 -17.72
CA GLN A 173 -4.52 1.05 -16.26
C GLN A 173 -5.93 0.84 -15.67
N ARG A 174 -6.96 1.44 -16.27
CA ARG A 174 -8.34 1.25 -15.83
C ARG A 174 -8.85 -0.17 -16.06
N VAL A 175 -8.43 -0.83 -17.14
CA VAL A 175 -8.70 -2.25 -17.35
C VAL A 175 -8.05 -3.10 -16.25
N MET A 176 -6.82 -2.82 -15.87
CA MET A 176 -6.15 -3.53 -14.78
C MET A 176 -6.87 -3.32 -13.44
N ILE A 177 -7.39 -2.11 -13.19
CA ILE A 177 -8.25 -1.86 -12.03
C ILE A 177 -9.55 -2.66 -12.14
N ALA A 178 -10.21 -2.68 -13.31
CA ALA A 178 -11.42 -3.48 -13.54
C ALA A 178 -11.16 -4.97 -13.25
N MET A 179 -10.03 -5.51 -13.69
CA MET A 179 -9.61 -6.87 -13.35
C MET A 179 -9.47 -7.07 -11.84
N ALA A 180 -8.87 -6.11 -11.15
CA ALA A 180 -8.66 -6.21 -9.71
C ALA A 180 -9.97 -6.14 -8.91
N VAL A 181 -11.01 -5.43 -9.39
CA VAL A 181 -12.25 -5.20 -8.64
C VAL A 181 -13.44 -6.07 -9.06
N ILE A 182 -13.32 -6.85 -10.15
CA ILE A 182 -14.45 -7.57 -10.74
C ILE A 182 -15.08 -8.62 -9.81
N CYS A 183 -14.27 -9.22 -8.91
CA CYS A 183 -14.74 -10.14 -7.88
C CYS A 183 -15.20 -9.44 -6.60
N GLU A 184 -15.17 -8.10 -6.55
CA GLU A 184 -15.52 -7.29 -5.37
C GLU A 184 -14.68 -7.66 -4.13
N PRO A 185 -13.35 -7.52 -4.22
CA PRO A 185 -12.46 -7.86 -3.12
C PRO A 185 -12.69 -6.93 -1.93
N SER A 186 -12.45 -7.43 -0.72
CA SER A 186 -12.48 -6.59 0.49
C SER A 186 -11.26 -5.69 0.60
N LEU A 187 -10.13 -6.07 -0.03
CA LEU A 187 -8.87 -5.35 0.00
C LEU A 187 -8.24 -5.29 -1.39
N ILE A 188 -7.81 -4.10 -1.81
CA ILE A 188 -6.94 -3.92 -2.98
C ILE A 188 -5.59 -3.38 -2.53
N ILE A 189 -4.52 -3.93 -3.09
CA ILE A 189 -3.16 -3.42 -2.96
C ILE A 189 -2.79 -2.74 -4.28
N CYS A 190 -2.50 -1.45 -4.26
CA CYS A 190 -2.03 -0.67 -5.41
C CYS A 190 -0.53 -0.41 -5.23
N ASP A 191 0.32 -1.21 -5.90
CA ASP A 191 1.77 -1.10 -5.80
C ASP A 191 2.32 -0.23 -6.92
N GLU A 192 2.63 1.05 -6.60
CA GLU A 192 3.13 2.08 -7.53
C GLU A 192 2.33 2.20 -8.84
N SER A 193 1.05 1.93 -8.77
CA SER A 193 0.15 1.75 -9.92
C SER A 193 -0.11 3.00 -10.77
N THR A 194 0.48 4.14 -10.44
CA THR A 194 0.26 5.41 -11.15
C THR A 194 1.55 6.10 -11.63
N THR A 195 2.74 5.55 -11.34
CA THR A 195 4.04 6.20 -11.61
C THR A 195 4.36 6.37 -13.09
N ALA A 196 3.86 5.50 -13.96
CA ALA A 196 4.08 5.55 -15.40
C ALA A 196 3.06 6.41 -16.16
N LEU A 197 2.17 7.13 -15.46
CA LEU A 197 1.08 7.91 -16.04
C LEU A 197 1.37 9.42 -15.99
N ASP A 198 0.88 10.16 -16.99
CA ASP A 198 0.82 11.60 -16.90
C ASP A 198 -0.10 12.07 -15.77
N LEU A 199 0.11 13.28 -15.26
CA LEU A 199 -0.59 13.83 -14.09
C LEU A 199 -2.12 13.81 -14.23
N ARG A 200 -2.66 14.08 -15.43
CA ARG A 200 -4.12 14.09 -15.65
C ARG A 200 -4.69 12.68 -15.57
N THR A 201 -4.02 11.73 -16.16
CA THR A 201 -4.41 10.31 -16.11
C THR A 201 -4.28 9.76 -14.70
N GLN A 202 -3.20 10.10 -13.98
CA GLN A 202 -3.01 9.75 -12.57
C GLN A 202 -4.18 10.25 -11.70
N LEU A 203 -4.57 11.52 -11.81
CA LEU A 203 -5.69 12.08 -11.06
C LEU A 203 -7.04 11.39 -11.38
N ARG A 204 -7.25 10.95 -12.62
CA ARG A 204 -8.45 10.18 -12.99
C ARG A 204 -8.47 8.80 -12.34
N VAL A 205 -7.34 8.11 -12.33
CA VAL A 205 -7.19 6.80 -11.66
C VAL A 205 -7.43 6.93 -10.14
N ILE A 206 -6.91 7.99 -9.52
CA ILE A 206 -7.12 8.26 -8.10
C ILE A 206 -8.60 8.52 -7.80
N LYS A 207 -9.27 9.33 -8.62
CA LYS A 207 -10.72 9.58 -8.46
C LYS A 207 -11.52 8.29 -8.58
N LEU A 208 -11.16 7.42 -9.53
CA LEU A 208 -11.78 6.11 -9.70
C LEU A 208 -11.59 5.23 -8.45
N LEU A 209 -10.35 5.12 -7.94
CA LEU A 209 -10.08 4.34 -6.72
C LEU A 209 -10.85 4.86 -5.51
N LYS A 210 -10.91 6.19 -5.30
CA LYS A 210 -11.72 6.80 -4.24
C LYS A 210 -13.21 6.50 -4.39
N LYS A 211 -13.74 6.56 -5.62
CA LYS A 211 -15.12 6.20 -5.92
C LYS A 211 -15.39 4.73 -5.56
N LEU A 212 -14.57 3.81 -6.05
CA LEU A 212 -14.71 2.38 -5.78
C LEU A 212 -14.58 2.05 -4.28
N ASN A 213 -13.63 2.68 -3.57
CA ASN A 213 -13.49 2.56 -2.12
C ASN A 213 -14.79 2.95 -1.40
N LYS A 214 -15.36 4.12 -1.75
CA LYS A 214 -16.58 4.62 -1.11
C LYS A 214 -17.80 3.77 -1.45
N ASP A 215 -17.99 3.43 -2.72
CA ASP A 215 -19.21 2.77 -3.22
C ASP A 215 -19.25 1.28 -2.78
N LYS A 216 -18.10 0.61 -2.76
CA LYS A 216 -17.96 -0.81 -2.43
C LYS A 216 -17.45 -1.08 -1.01
N LYS A 217 -17.16 -0.03 -0.22
CA LYS A 217 -16.56 -0.12 1.13
C LYS A 217 -15.27 -0.98 1.17
N MET A 218 -14.57 -1.01 0.08
CA MET A 218 -13.36 -1.79 -0.13
C MET A 218 -12.16 -1.06 0.48
N ALA A 219 -11.32 -1.74 1.25
CA ALA A 219 -10.08 -1.17 1.75
C ALA A 219 -9.03 -1.09 0.64
N ILE A 220 -8.13 -0.10 0.71
CA ILE A 220 -7.04 0.06 -0.25
C ILE A 220 -5.72 0.23 0.52
N ILE A 221 -4.71 -0.59 0.21
CA ILE A 221 -3.31 -0.28 0.52
C ILE A 221 -2.73 0.42 -0.70
N PHE A 222 -2.35 1.69 -0.54
CA PHE A 222 -1.79 2.49 -1.61
C PHE A 222 -0.29 2.71 -1.39
N VAL A 223 0.53 2.05 -2.20
CA VAL A 223 1.99 2.13 -2.13
C VAL A 223 2.49 3.13 -3.16
N SER A 224 3.24 4.14 -2.73
CA SER A 224 3.80 5.15 -3.61
C SER A 224 5.09 5.73 -3.03
N HIS A 225 5.92 6.31 -3.88
CA HIS A 225 7.00 7.23 -3.47
C HIS A 225 6.57 8.71 -3.61
N ASP A 226 5.40 8.98 -4.17
CA ASP A 226 4.84 10.32 -4.31
C ASP A 226 4.05 10.72 -3.05
N ILE A 227 4.65 11.62 -2.27
CA ILE A 227 4.10 12.08 -0.99
C ILE A 227 2.86 12.94 -1.21
N ALA A 228 2.82 13.78 -2.28
CA ALA A 228 1.68 14.62 -2.57
C ALA A 228 0.44 13.76 -2.84
N LEU A 229 0.63 12.67 -3.56
CA LEU A 229 -0.41 11.73 -3.86
C LEU A 229 -0.93 11.03 -2.60
N ILE A 230 -0.02 10.49 -1.77
CA ILE A 230 -0.35 9.86 -0.49
C ILE A 230 -1.15 10.82 0.40
N GLU A 231 -0.66 12.04 0.58
CA GLU A 231 -1.31 13.09 1.38
C GLU A 231 -2.74 13.40 0.89
N SER A 232 -2.95 13.31 -0.42
CA SER A 232 -4.25 13.66 -1.03
C SER A 232 -5.32 12.59 -0.90
N ILE A 233 -4.95 11.31 -0.67
CA ILE A 233 -5.92 10.20 -0.77
C ILE A 233 -6.01 9.31 0.46
N CYS A 234 -4.96 9.20 1.28
CA CYS A 234 -4.90 8.23 2.36
C CYS A 234 -5.49 8.77 3.67
N ASP A 235 -6.22 7.92 4.38
CA ASP A 235 -6.74 8.22 5.71
C ASP A 235 -5.65 8.13 6.78
N ARG A 236 -4.79 7.11 6.66
CA ARG A 236 -3.60 6.88 7.48
C ARG A 236 -2.41 6.54 6.59
N VAL A 237 -1.21 6.90 7.06
CA VAL A 237 0.03 6.71 6.31
C VAL A 237 1.09 6.04 7.17
N MET A 238 1.72 5.02 6.63
CA MET A 238 2.95 4.43 7.13
C MET A 238 4.14 4.89 6.30
N VAL A 239 5.12 5.48 6.96
CA VAL A 239 6.38 5.90 6.34
C VAL A 239 7.44 4.84 6.58
N MET A 240 8.05 4.36 5.50
CA MET A 240 9.10 3.34 5.55
C MET A 240 10.47 3.92 5.22
N TYR A 241 11.47 3.53 5.98
CA TYR A 241 12.89 3.82 5.71
C TYR A 241 13.76 2.62 6.08
N GLY A 242 14.70 2.27 5.21
CA GLY A 242 15.66 1.21 5.51
C GLY A 242 15.04 -0.13 5.93
N GLY A 243 13.93 -0.56 5.34
CA GLY A 243 13.27 -1.83 5.66
C GLY A 243 12.37 -1.80 6.90
N ARG A 244 12.14 -0.65 7.50
CA ARG A 244 11.33 -0.50 8.72
C ARG A 244 10.27 0.57 8.57
N SER A 245 9.19 0.47 9.35
CA SER A 245 8.28 1.59 9.55
C SER A 245 8.89 2.56 10.55
N VAL A 246 9.02 3.83 10.15
CA VAL A 246 9.59 4.88 11.01
C VAL A 246 8.51 5.77 11.63
N GLU A 247 7.35 5.85 10.99
CA GLU A 247 6.20 6.59 11.50
C GLU A 247 4.90 6.05 10.90
N ILE A 248 3.84 5.99 11.70
CA ILE A 248 2.47 5.76 11.25
C ILE A 248 1.61 6.84 11.86
N LEU A 249 0.84 7.55 11.03
CA LEU A 249 -0.03 8.63 11.50
C LEU A 249 -1.34 8.70 10.72
N GLU A 250 -2.37 9.22 11.37
CA GLU A 250 -3.68 9.52 10.79
C GLU A 250 -3.73 10.98 10.35
N GLY A 251 -4.39 11.24 9.23
CA GLY A 251 -4.53 12.58 8.65
C GLY A 251 -3.24 13.08 7.98
N SER A 252 -2.97 14.39 8.11
CA SER A 252 -1.93 15.06 7.33
C SER A 252 -0.51 14.77 7.84
N LEU A 253 0.41 14.50 6.92
CA LEU A 253 1.86 14.40 7.15
C LEU A 253 2.49 15.69 7.69
N LYS A 254 1.77 16.82 7.66
CA LYS A 254 2.16 18.07 8.34
C LYS A 254 2.41 17.83 9.83
N ASN A 255 1.69 16.89 10.44
CA ASN A 255 1.78 16.55 11.86
C ASN A 255 2.95 15.59 12.18
N ALA A 256 3.73 15.21 11.18
CA ALA A 256 4.84 14.27 11.33
C ALA A 256 5.87 14.71 12.39
N LYS A 257 6.35 13.74 13.15
CA LYS A 257 7.33 13.92 14.22
C LYS A 257 8.70 13.34 13.87
N HIS A 258 8.73 12.22 13.11
CA HIS A 258 9.98 11.61 12.72
C HIS A 258 10.77 12.54 11.78
N PRO A 259 12.08 12.78 12.00
CA PRO A 259 12.88 13.70 11.18
C PRO A 259 12.86 13.37 9.67
N TYR A 260 12.85 12.09 9.31
CA TYR A 260 12.75 11.65 7.92
C TYR A 260 11.40 12.02 7.29
N THR A 261 10.29 11.74 7.98
CA THR A 261 8.94 12.08 7.49
C THR A 261 8.79 13.59 7.31
N ARG A 262 9.29 14.37 8.25
CA ARG A 262 9.30 15.85 8.16
C ARG A 262 10.13 16.35 6.98
N ALA A 263 11.28 15.72 6.71
CA ALA A 263 12.12 16.07 5.56
C ALA A 263 11.39 15.71 4.26
N LEU A 264 10.76 14.54 4.16
CA LEU A 264 9.94 14.16 3.01
C LEU A 264 8.78 15.13 2.78
N TYR A 265 8.05 15.49 3.84
CA TYR A 265 6.92 16.42 3.75
C TYR A 265 7.35 17.82 3.32
N SER A 266 8.52 18.29 3.77
CA SER A 266 9.04 19.63 3.41
C SER A 266 9.33 19.77 1.92
N MET A 267 9.55 18.67 1.20
CA MET A 267 9.77 18.71 -0.26
C MET A 267 8.50 19.09 -1.03
N LEU A 268 7.30 18.90 -0.48
CA LEU A 268 6.05 19.29 -1.14
C LEU A 268 5.92 20.80 -1.33
N PHE A 269 6.35 21.59 -0.33
CA PHE A 269 6.14 23.05 -0.34
C PHE A 269 7.22 23.84 -1.10
N SER A 270 8.36 23.22 -1.37
CA SER A 270 9.43 23.91 -2.10
C SER A 270 9.21 23.99 -3.60
N MET A 271 8.25 23.20 -4.12
CA MET A 271 7.84 23.32 -5.54
C MET A 271 7.04 24.60 -5.84
N GLU A 272 6.49 25.25 -4.81
CA GLU A 272 5.71 26.49 -4.96
C GLU A 272 6.60 27.76 -4.98
N ASP A 273 7.81 27.71 -4.42
CA ASP A 273 8.73 28.84 -4.33
C ASP A 273 9.92 28.65 -5.30
N LYS A 274 9.82 29.27 -6.48
CA LYS A 274 10.83 29.19 -7.55
C LYS A 274 12.22 29.71 -7.16
N ASN A 275 12.34 30.43 -6.04
CA ASN A 275 13.59 31.03 -5.58
C ASN A 275 14.27 30.29 -4.43
N ARG A 276 13.69 29.21 -3.91
CA ARG A 276 14.30 28.39 -2.87
C ARG A 276 15.01 27.16 -3.45
N MET A 277 16.21 26.87 -2.93
CA MET A 277 16.82 25.55 -3.15
C MET A 277 15.83 24.48 -2.71
N LEU A 278 15.53 23.54 -3.63
CA LEU A 278 14.66 22.40 -3.32
C LEU A 278 15.22 21.65 -2.11
N PRO A 279 14.48 21.54 -0.99
CA PRO A 279 14.92 20.71 0.10
C PRO A 279 15.03 19.27 -0.41
N TYR A 280 16.12 18.64 -0.09
CA TYR A 280 16.36 17.24 -0.38
C TYR A 280 16.79 16.53 0.90
N VAL A 281 16.55 15.24 0.96
CA VAL A 281 17.08 14.41 2.05
C VAL A 281 18.50 14.02 1.65
N PRO A 282 19.54 14.56 2.31
CA PRO A 282 20.94 14.34 1.88
C PRO A 282 21.34 12.87 2.01
N GLY A 283 22.32 12.43 1.20
CA GLY A 283 22.86 11.07 1.25
C GLY A 283 21.96 10.04 0.57
N THR A 284 22.30 8.76 0.76
CA THR A 284 21.61 7.60 0.19
C THR A 284 20.90 6.79 1.26
N VAL A 285 19.88 6.01 0.87
CA VAL A 285 19.20 5.07 1.78
C VAL A 285 20.22 4.03 2.27
N ILE A 286 20.18 3.73 3.57
CA ILE A 286 21.08 2.73 4.17
C ILE A 286 20.91 1.37 3.48
N SER A 287 22.01 0.80 3.02
CA SER A 287 22.01 -0.53 2.41
C SER A 287 21.68 -1.62 3.46
N PRO A 288 20.89 -2.64 3.08
CA PRO A 288 20.64 -3.80 3.96
C PRO A 288 21.93 -4.46 4.47
N LEU A 289 23.01 -4.42 3.69
CA LEU A 289 24.31 -5.04 4.02
C LEU A 289 25.03 -4.41 5.22
N VAL A 290 24.71 -3.15 5.56
CA VAL A 290 25.43 -2.39 6.59
C VAL A 290 24.53 -1.96 7.75
N ARG A 291 23.27 -2.39 7.78
CA ARG A 291 22.34 -2.08 8.87
C ARG A 291 22.78 -2.71 10.18
N LYS A 292 22.80 -1.94 11.25
CA LYS A 292 23.08 -2.40 12.62
C LYS A 292 22.11 -1.71 13.56
N ARG A 293 21.35 -2.47 14.34
CA ARG A 293 20.30 -1.92 15.25
C ARG A 293 20.86 -1.04 16.38
N GLU A 294 22.16 -1.09 16.64
CA GLU A 294 22.85 -0.22 17.60
C GLU A 294 22.91 1.24 17.13
N LYS A 295 22.65 1.48 15.82
CA LYS A 295 22.60 2.83 15.24
C LYS A 295 21.26 3.05 14.54
N CYS A 296 20.71 4.26 14.68
CA CYS A 296 19.53 4.66 13.93
C CYS A 296 19.82 4.58 12.42
N TYR A 297 18.97 3.89 11.66
CA TYR A 297 19.15 3.70 10.21
C TYR A 297 19.11 5.00 9.42
N PHE A 298 18.38 5.99 9.92
CA PHE A 298 18.35 7.35 9.35
C PHE A 298 19.47 8.24 9.89
N GLY A 299 20.30 7.78 10.84
CA GLY A 299 21.28 8.57 11.59
C GLY A 299 22.18 9.44 10.72
N ASP A 300 22.85 8.84 9.72
CA ASP A 300 23.80 9.53 8.84
C ASP A 300 23.18 10.67 7.99
N ARG A 301 21.84 10.68 7.89
CA ARG A 301 21.05 11.67 7.14
C ARG A 301 20.24 12.62 8.06
N CYS A 302 20.28 12.35 9.37
CA CYS A 302 19.47 13.04 10.37
C CYS A 302 20.23 14.24 10.96
N LYS A 303 19.74 15.45 10.74
CA LYS A 303 20.34 16.67 11.32
C LYS A 303 20.29 16.72 12.86
N TYR A 304 19.49 15.85 13.48
CA TYR A 304 19.34 15.75 14.94
C TYR A 304 20.05 14.54 15.53
N TYR A 305 20.86 13.81 14.71
CA TYR A 305 21.52 12.59 15.16
C TYR A 305 22.50 12.89 16.32
N ASN A 306 22.34 12.14 17.40
CA ASN A 306 23.20 12.19 18.57
C ASN A 306 23.28 10.78 19.16
N ASN A 307 24.01 9.88 18.45
CA ASN A 307 24.18 8.49 18.82
C ASN A 307 22.88 7.73 19.14
N CYS A 308 21.78 8.13 18.47
CA CYS A 308 20.50 7.44 18.62
C CYS A 308 20.60 5.99 18.12
N ARG A 309 19.86 5.09 18.80
CA ARG A 309 19.68 3.70 18.38
C ARG A 309 18.48 3.55 17.48
N GLU A 310 18.43 2.45 16.75
CA GLU A 310 17.21 2.06 16.03
C GLU A 310 16.13 1.63 17.02
N ASN A 311 14.93 2.14 16.84
CA ASN A 311 13.80 1.89 17.74
C ASN A 311 12.64 1.22 16.99
N ASP A 312 11.80 0.53 17.73
CA ASP A 312 10.50 0.09 17.26
C ASP A 312 9.48 1.24 17.40
N LEU A 313 8.34 1.11 16.71
CA LEU A 313 7.26 2.08 16.79
C LEU A 313 6.69 2.18 18.22
N VAL A 314 6.60 3.39 18.73
CA VAL A 314 5.98 3.71 20.02
C VAL A 314 4.82 4.66 19.77
N GLU A 315 3.66 4.40 20.36
CA GLU A 315 2.52 5.30 20.30
C GLU A 315 2.78 6.56 21.13
N ILE A 316 2.82 7.71 20.48
CA ILE A 316 3.06 9.01 21.11
C ILE A 316 1.77 9.79 21.37
N SER A 317 0.75 9.57 20.57
CA SER A 317 -0.62 10.04 20.72
C SER A 317 -1.57 9.07 20.01
N GLU A 318 -2.88 9.26 20.14
CA GLU A 318 -3.89 8.40 19.53
C GLU A 318 -3.62 8.20 18.03
N ASN A 319 -3.48 6.94 17.59
CA ASN A 319 -3.18 6.53 16.20
C ASN A 319 -1.90 7.16 15.60
N HIS A 320 -0.97 7.66 16.42
CA HIS A 320 0.30 8.21 15.96
C HIS A 320 1.47 7.47 16.61
N PHE A 321 2.23 6.73 15.79
CA PHE A 321 3.34 5.87 16.20
C PHE A 321 4.64 6.38 15.57
N VAL A 322 5.72 6.45 16.35
CA VAL A 322 7.03 6.96 15.87
C VAL A 322 8.17 6.07 16.37
N ALA A 323 9.12 5.77 15.51
CA ALA A 323 10.33 5.01 15.81
C ALA A 323 11.56 5.95 15.94
N CYS A 324 11.47 7.00 16.72
CA CYS A 324 12.56 7.97 16.90
C CYS A 324 12.85 8.19 18.40
N GLU A 325 14.05 7.81 18.84
CA GLU A 325 14.47 7.91 20.24
C GLU A 325 14.34 9.32 20.81
N LYS A 326 14.73 10.34 20.01
CA LYS A 326 14.61 11.75 20.41
C LYS A 326 13.15 12.13 20.64
N VAL A 327 12.27 11.85 19.68
CA VAL A 327 10.84 12.20 19.77
C VAL A 327 10.19 11.50 20.94
N ILE A 328 10.49 10.20 21.16
CA ILE A 328 9.94 9.41 22.27
C ILE A 328 10.35 10.03 23.61
N LYS A 329 11.64 10.45 23.77
CA LYS A 329 12.14 11.10 24.97
C LYS A 329 11.50 12.48 25.21
N ASP A 330 11.33 13.28 24.14
CA ASP A 330 10.72 14.61 24.24
C ASP A 330 9.26 14.49 24.71
N VAL A 331 8.45 13.61 24.09
CA VAL A 331 7.05 13.36 24.50
C VAL A 331 6.95 12.83 25.95
N ALA A 332 7.89 11.99 26.38
CA ALA A 332 7.92 11.47 27.75
C ALA A 332 8.24 12.56 28.79
N ARG A 333 8.99 13.61 28.45
CA ARG A 333 9.26 14.79 29.29
C ARG A 333 8.03 15.69 29.41
N ASP A 334 7.35 15.97 28.28
CA ASP A 334 6.17 16.83 28.25
C ASP A 334 4.98 16.24 29.06
N LYS A 335 4.89 14.90 29.16
CA LYS A 335 3.88 14.22 30.00
C LYS A 335 4.18 14.26 31.49
N LYS A 336 5.40 14.65 31.92
CA LYS A 336 5.83 14.74 33.33
C LYS A 336 5.86 16.17 33.85
N SER A 337 5.79 17.17 33.00
CA SER A 337 5.63 18.59 33.33
C SER A 337 4.16 18.99 33.34
#